data_e46beec58d374745ef4be00d4bfcb531
#
_entry.id   e46beec58d374745ef4be00d4bfcb531
#
_cell.length_a   1.000
_cell.length_b   1.000
_cell.length_c   1.000
_cell.angle_alpha   90.00
_cell.angle_beta   90.00
_cell.angle_gamma   90.00
#
_symmetry.space_group_name_H-M   'P 1'
#
loop_
_entity.id
_entity.type
_entity.pdbx_description
1 polymer ?
#
loop_
_entity_poly.entity_id
_entity_poly.type
_entity_poly.pdbx_seq_one_letter_code
_entity_poly.pdbx_strand_id
1 'polypeptide(L)'
;YAAFLRNDLAKASNPETIIGDPIGRDALEAALRYELIPYTPEQIVRIAEIELAWCQDELSKAAKEMGYSDWRAALEAIKKEGPAVGAQPQYVVKLADEAVDFITERNLVTVPELAMHDWRMTMLSPEYQLQAPFFLGGEDVWVAYPHDSMPEEKRQMALRGNNKYFSRAVVQHELIPGHHLQYFYNTRYNPQRQLYDTPFWSEGWALYWEFLLYQKGFARNPQERIGMLFWRSHRAARIL
;
A
#
# COMPACT_ATOMS: atom_id res chain seq x y z
N TYR A 1 -20.98 -0.75 -22.84
CA TYR A 1 -20.51 -0.29 -21.53
C TYR A 1 -20.14 1.19 -21.57
N ALA A 2 -19.22 1.62 -22.46
CA ALA A 2 -18.81 3.04 -22.57
C ALA A 2 -19.97 4.02 -22.86
N ALA A 3 -20.99 3.60 -23.64
CA ALA A 3 -22.18 4.39 -23.89
C ALA A 3 -23.04 4.54 -22.60
N PHE A 4 -23.21 3.47 -21.84
CA PHE A 4 -23.88 3.50 -20.52
C PHE A 4 -23.19 4.46 -19.56
N LEU A 5 -21.86 4.37 -19.42
CA LEU A 5 -21.10 5.26 -18.55
C LEU A 5 -21.30 6.74 -18.91
N ARG A 6 -21.28 7.07 -20.21
CA ARG A 6 -21.42 8.46 -20.70
C ARG A 6 -22.85 9.00 -20.66
N ASN A 7 -23.82 8.16 -21.00
CA ASN A 7 -25.17 8.62 -21.25
C ASN A 7 -26.10 8.44 -20.04
N ASP A 8 -25.88 7.40 -19.28
CA ASP A 8 -26.76 7.03 -18.18
C ASP A 8 -26.14 7.33 -16.82
N LEU A 9 -24.95 6.83 -16.55
CA LEU A 9 -24.29 7.03 -15.25
C LEU A 9 -23.87 8.49 -15.02
N ALA A 10 -23.28 9.14 -16.03
CA ALA A 10 -22.89 10.55 -15.91
C ALA A 10 -24.06 11.51 -15.75
N LYS A 11 -25.23 11.17 -16.28
CA LYS A 11 -26.46 11.97 -16.12
C LYS A 11 -27.20 11.69 -14.83
N ALA A 12 -27.05 10.49 -14.28
CA ALA A 12 -27.64 10.11 -12.99
C ALA A 12 -26.84 10.60 -11.80
N SER A 13 -25.61 11.11 -12.00
CA SER A 13 -24.74 11.54 -10.93
C SER A 13 -25.23 12.83 -10.29
N ASN A 14 -25.73 12.74 -9.07
CA ASN A 14 -25.72 13.86 -8.15
C ASN A 14 -24.26 14.13 -7.74
N PRO A 15 -23.73 15.38 -7.79
CA PRO A 15 -22.38 15.69 -7.36
C PRO A 15 -22.04 15.26 -5.92
N GLU A 16 -23.07 15.09 -5.09
CA GLU A 16 -22.92 14.61 -3.71
C GLU A 16 -22.99 13.07 -3.58
N THR A 17 -23.24 12.36 -4.67
CA THR A 17 -23.34 10.89 -4.64
C THR A 17 -21.99 10.28 -4.94
N ILE A 18 -21.51 9.42 -4.06
CA ILE A 18 -20.35 8.58 -4.32
C ILE A 18 -20.70 7.63 -5.46
N ILE A 19 -20.02 7.78 -6.58
CA ILE A 19 -20.18 6.90 -7.74
C ILE A 19 -19.27 5.71 -7.54
N GLY A 20 -19.85 4.52 -7.54
CA GLY A 20 -19.15 3.25 -7.44
C GLY A 20 -19.86 2.18 -8.28
N ASP A 21 -19.47 0.95 -8.09
CA ASP A 21 -20.13 -0.23 -8.64
C ASP A 21 -20.70 -1.08 -7.47
N PRO A 22 -21.81 -0.61 -6.85
CA PRO A 22 -22.35 -1.25 -5.65
C PRO A 22 -22.97 -2.60 -6.00
N ILE A 23 -22.46 -3.65 -5.40
CA ILE A 23 -22.98 -5.02 -5.57
C ILE A 23 -24.24 -5.31 -4.77
N GLY A 24 -24.59 -4.42 -3.83
CA GLY A 24 -25.70 -4.57 -2.91
C GLY A 24 -25.37 -5.42 -1.68
N ARG A 25 -26.23 -5.29 -0.65
CA ARG A 25 -26.01 -5.89 0.66
C ARG A 25 -25.89 -7.41 0.62
N ASP A 26 -26.84 -8.08 -0.04
CA ASP A 26 -26.88 -9.54 -0.07
C ASP A 26 -25.64 -10.15 -0.73
N ALA A 27 -25.16 -9.53 -1.82
CA ALA A 27 -23.96 -9.96 -2.51
C ALA A 27 -22.69 -9.67 -1.67
N LEU A 28 -22.63 -8.54 -0.97
CA LEU A 28 -21.53 -8.22 -0.05
C LEU A 28 -21.46 -9.24 1.10
N GLU A 29 -22.60 -9.54 1.73
CA GLU A 29 -22.64 -10.53 2.80
C GLU A 29 -22.31 -11.95 2.32
N ALA A 30 -22.69 -12.29 1.08
CA ALA A 30 -22.29 -13.55 0.47
C ALA A 30 -20.77 -13.61 0.22
N ALA A 31 -20.18 -12.52 -0.27
CA ALA A 31 -18.73 -12.41 -0.46
C ALA A 31 -17.97 -12.53 0.87
N LEU A 32 -18.42 -11.83 1.92
CA LEU A 32 -17.81 -11.93 3.25
C LEU A 32 -17.85 -13.38 3.79
N ARG A 33 -18.99 -14.08 3.63
CA ARG A 33 -19.08 -15.49 4.02
C ARG A 33 -18.15 -16.39 3.20
N TYR A 34 -18.03 -16.14 1.91
CA TYR A 34 -17.10 -16.88 1.04
C TYR A 34 -15.64 -16.72 1.47
N GLU A 35 -15.26 -15.52 1.85
CA GLU A 35 -13.92 -15.18 2.38
C GLU A 35 -13.74 -15.63 3.85
N LEU A 36 -14.72 -16.26 4.45
CA LEU A 36 -14.73 -16.65 5.87
C LEU A 36 -14.53 -15.47 6.84
N ILE A 37 -14.99 -14.29 6.46
CA ILE A 37 -14.96 -13.10 7.31
C ILE A 37 -16.16 -13.11 8.25
N PRO A 38 -15.96 -13.21 9.57
CA PRO A 38 -17.05 -13.39 10.53
C PRO A 38 -17.76 -12.09 10.93
N TYR A 39 -17.48 -11.00 10.24
CA TYR A 39 -18.00 -9.66 10.55
C TYR A 39 -19.12 -9.25 9.59
N THR A 40 -20.13 -8.55 10.13
CA THR A 40 -21.10 -7.85 9.28
C THR A 40 -20.49 -6.58 8.65
N PRO A 41 -21.07 -6.04 7.57
CA PRO A 41 -20.62 -4.77 7.00
C PRO A 41 -20.51 -3.64 8.03
N GLU A 42 -21.50 -3.53 8.94
CA GLU A 42 -21.50 -2.50 10.00
C GLU A 42 -20.39 -2.71 11.03
N GLN A 43 -20.05 -3.95 11.33
CA GLN A 43 -18.92 -4.26 12.21
C GLN A 43 -17.59 -3.91 11.55
N ILE A 44 -17.46 -4.15 10.24
CA ILE A 44 -16.25 -3.77 9.47
C ILE A 44 -16.10 -2.25 9.45
N VAL A 45 -17.17 -1.50 9.20
CA VAL A 45 -17.19 -0.03 9.27
C VAL A 45 -16.75 0.43 10.67
N ARG A 46 -17.31 -0.18 11.72
CA ARG A 46 -16.93 0.16 13.10
C ARG A 46 -15.45 -0.10 13.41
N ILE A 47 -14.91 -1.22 12.92
CA ILE A 47 -13.48 -1.53 13.04
C ILE A 47 -12.66 -0.46 12.31
N ALA A 48 -13.06 -0.07 11.11
CA ALA A 48 -12.36 0.95 10.32
C ALA A 48 -12.38 2.33 11.00
N GLU A 49 -13.50 2.73 11.62
CA GLU A 49 -13.59 3.97 12.41
C GLU A 49 -12.59 3.99 13.57
N ILE A 50 -12.53 2.89 14.33
CA ILE A 50 -11.60 2.76 15.47
C ILE A 50 -10.15 2.82 14.97
N GLU A 51 -9.87 2.10 13.90
CA GLU A 51 -8.53 2.05 13.31
C GLU A 51 -8.09 3.41 12.76
N LEU A 52 -8.98 4.12 12.08
CA LEU A 52 -8.69 5.45 11.55
C LEU A 52 -8.44 6.46 12.68
N ALA A 53 -9.25 6.42 13.74
CA ALA A 53 -9.06 7.28 14.90
C ALA A 53 -7.71 7.01 15.59
N TRP A 54 -7.34 5.75 15.75
CA TRP A 54 -6.02 5.37 16.29
C TRP A 54 -4.88 5.88 15.39
N CYS A 55 -4.98 5.72 14.07
CA CYS A 55 -3.99 6.23 13.14
C CYS A 55 -3.81 7.74 13.24
N GLN A 56 -4.92 8.49 13.37
CA GLN A 56 -4.88 9.96 13.50
C GLN A 56 -4.22 10.41 14.80
N ASP A 57 -4.43 9.68 15.89
CA ASP A 57 -3.75 9.93 17.16
C ASP A 57 -2.24 9.69 17.05
N GLU A 58 -1.83 8.55 16.49
CA GLU A 58 -0.42 8.22 16.27
C GLU A 58 0.27 9.18 15.30
N LEU A 59 -0.42 9.60 14.22
CA LEU A 59 0.06 10.66 13.31
C LEU A 59 0.31 11.97 14.05
N SER A 60 -0.61 12.34 14.94
CA SER A 60 -0.49 13.56 15.75
C SER A 60 0.67 13.50 16.71
N LYS A 61 0.94 12.32 17.33
CA LYS A 61 2.12 12.09 18.18
C LYS A 61 3.41 12.23 17.39
N ALA A 62 3.51 11.55 16.24
CA ALA A 62 4.69 11.61 15.39
C ALA A 62 4.94 13.04 14.85
N ALA A 63 3.89 13.75 14.47
CA ALA A 63 3.99 15.14 14.02
C ALA A 63 4.53 16.07 15.13
N LYS A 64 4.06 15.92 16.37
CA LYS A 64 4.59 16.69 17.53
C LYS A 64 6.07 16.46 17.75
N GLU A 65 6.54 15.22 17.63
CA GLU A 65 7.98 14.90 17.72
C GLU A 65 8.80 15.58 16.62
N MET A 66 8.20 15.85 15.46
CA MET A 66 8.80 16.63 14.37
C MET A 66 8.67 18.14 14.55
N GLY A 67 7.99 18.62 15.62
CA GLY A 67 7.75 20.04 15.85
C GLY A 67 6.53 20.62 15.16
N TYR A 68 5.63 19.81 14.61
CA TYR A 68 4.40 20.24 13.98
C TYR A 68 3.20 20.13 14.91
N SER A 69 2.33 21.12 14.90
CA SER A 69 1.05 21.10 15.64
C SER A 69 -0.05 20.33 14.90
N ASP A 70 0.05 20.23 13.56
CA ASP A 70 -0.87 19.50 12.71
C ASP A 70 -0.13 18.41 11.94
N TRP A 71 -0.62 17.18 12.04
CA TRP A 71 -0.02 16.04 11.33
C TRP A 71 -0.09 16.16 9.81
N ARG A 72 -1.06 16.92 9.26
CA ARG A 72 -1.14 17.18 7.83
C ARG A 72 0.04 18.01 7.34
N ALA A 73 0.46 18.99 8.14
CA ALA A 73 1.64 19.79 7.83
C ALA A 73 2.93 18.94 7.86
N ALA A 74 3.06 18.04 8.84
CA ALA A 74 4.17 17.08 8.91
C ALA A 74 4.16 16.13 7.70
N LEU A 75 2.97 15.62 7.30
CA LEU A 75 2.80 14.78 6.13
C LEU A 75 3.23 15.51 4.84
N GLU A 76 2.85 16.77 4.67
CA GLU A 76 3.28 17.57 3.53
C GLU A 76 4.79 17.85 3.52
N ALA A 77 5.41 17.95 4.69
CA ALA A 77 6.86 18.09 4.79
C ALA A 77 7.59 16.82 4.31
N ILE A 78 7.20 15.65 4.80
CA ILE A 78 7.85 14.38 4.41
C ILE A 78 7.68 14.04 2.93
N LYS A 79 6.57 14.44 2.30
CA LYS A 79 6.34 14.25 0.87
C LYS A 79 7.37 14.94 -0.03
N LYS A 80 8.11 15.90 0.51
CA LYS A 80 9.18 16.62 -0.22
C LYS A 80 10.52 15.88 -0.21
N GLU A 81 10.63 14.84 0.60
CA GLU A 81 11.87 14.09 0.76
C GLU A 81 11.83 12.80 -0.07
N GLY A 82 12.18 12.92 -1.35
CA GLY A 82 12.32 11.80 -2.27
C GLY A 82 13.78 11.36 -2.47
N PRO A 83 14.01 10.17 -3.03
CA PRO A 83 15.30 9.87 -3.66
C PRO A 83 15.54 10.84 -4.82
N ALA A 84 16.81 11.05 -5.19
CA ALA A 84 17.13 11.82 -6.40
C ALA A 84 16.44 11.20 -7.62
N VAL A 85 16.11 12.03 -8.61
CA VAL A 85 15.52 11.54 -9.86
C VAL A 85 16.46 10.50 -10.49
N GLY A 86 15.92 9.34 -10.86
CA GLY A 86 16.69 8.20 -11.37
C GLY A 86 17.29 7.28 -10.30
N ALA A 87 17.25 7.64 -9.02
CA ALA A 87 17.77 6.82 -7.92
C ALA A 87 16.69 5.96 -7.25
N GLN A 88 15.43 6.01 -7.69
CA GLN A 88 14.32 5.22 -7.15
C GLN A 88 14.61 3.71 -7.18
N PRO A 89 15.13 3.11 -8.28
CA PRO A 89 15.40 1.68 -8.32
C PRO A 89 16.36 1.22 -7.22
N GLN A 90 17.48 1.92 -7.06
CA GLN A 90 18.46 1.59 -6.02
C GLN A 90 17.89 1.80 -4.61
N TYR A 91 17.01 2.79 -4.46
CA TYR A 91 16.35 3.03 -3.18
C TYR A 91 15.36 1.91 -2.82
N VAL A 92 14.62 1.38 -3.79
CA VAL A 92 13.75 0.20 -3.60
C VAL A 92 14.55 -1.03 -3.17
N VAL A 93 15.68 -1.31 -3.85
CA VAL A 93 16.59 -2.41 -3.45
C VAL A 93 17.06 -2.25 -2.01
N LYS A 94 17.55 -1.06 -1.66
CA LYS A 94 17.98 -0.77 -0.29
C LYS A 94 16.88 -1.02 0.74
N LEU A 95 15.65 -0.61 0.46
CA LEU A 95 14.52 -0.81 1.37
C LEU A 95 14.11 -2.29 1.48
N ALA A 96 14.23 -3.05 0.38
CA ALA A 96 14.00 -4.49 0.39
C ALA A 96 15.03 -5.20 1.28
N ASP A 97 16.31 -4.88 1.14
CA ASP A 97 17.38 -5.43 1.98
C ASP A 97 17.16 -5.09 3.45
N GLU A 98 16.86 -3.82 3.78
CA GLU A 98 16.56 -3.39 5.15
C GLU A 98 15.35 -4.15 5.77
N ALA A 99 14.34 -4.48 4.96
CA ALA A 99 13.19 -5.26 5.43
C ALA A 99 13.58 -6.72 5.71
N VAL A 100 14.35 -7.34 4.82
CA VAL A 100 14.86 -8.71 4.98
C VAL A 100 15.74 -8.81 6.23
N ASP A 101 16.70 -7.90 6.40
CA ASP A 101 17.57 -7.87 7.57
C ASP A 101 16.74 -7.75 8.85
N PHE A 102 15.79 -6.82 8.89
CA PHE A 102 14.96 -6.59 10.08
C PHE A 102 14.17 -7.82 10.50
N ILE A 103 13.57 -8.55 9.55
CA ILE A 103 12.74 -9.73 9.85
C ILE A 103 13.59 -10.96 10.19
N THR A 104 14.74 -11.12 9.54
CA THR A 104 15.65 -12.27 9.79
C THR A 104 16.37 -12.14 11.12
N GLU A 105 16.89 -10.96 11.45
CA GLU A 105 17.51 -10.68 12.77
C GLU A 105 16.56 -10.97 13.94
N ARG A 106 15.26 -10.78 13.73
CA ARG A 106 14.22 -10.99 14.76
C ARG A 106 13.51 -12.33 14.67
N ASN A 107 13.92 -13.16 13.72
CA ASN A 107 13.33 -14.48 13.46
C ASN A 107 11.78 -14.41 13.37
N LEU A 108 11.27 -13.43 12.60
CA LEU A 108 9.82 -13.20 12.48
C LEU A 108 9.16 -14.15 11.48
N VAL A 109 9.88 -14.50 10.42
CA VAL A 109 9.44 -15.46 9.40
C VAL A 109 10.67 -16.03 8.69
N THR A 110 10.58 -17.27 8.24
CA THR A 110 11.63 -17.87 7.42
C THR A 110 11.63 -17.22 6.03
N VAL A 111 12.79 -16.68 5.63
CA VAL A 111 13.00 -16.15 4.27
C VAL A 111 13.97 -17.07 3.54
N PRO A 112 13.52 -17.83 2.55
CA PRO A 112 14.41 -18.64 1.72
C PRO A 112 15.40 -17.76 0.95
N GLU A 113 16.65 -18.17 0.86
CA GLU A 113 17.67 -17.40 0.15
C GLU A 113 17.26 -17.09 -1.30
N LEU A 114 16.66 -18.05 -1.99
CA LEU A 114 16.18 -17.85 -3.35
C LEU A 114 15.11 -16.73 -3.43
N ALA A 115 14.26 -16.60 -2.44
CA ALA A 115 13.24 -15.54 -2.42
C ALA A 115 13.85 -14.13 -2.37
N MET A 116 15.04 -13.99 -1.81
CA MET A 116 15.73 -12.69 -1.74
C MET A 116 16.24 -12.22 -3.11
N HIS A 117 16.39 -13.14 -4.08
CA HIS A 117 17.04 -12.88 -5.36
C HIS A 117 16.16 -13.13 -6.60
N ASP A 118 14.96 -13.62 -6.44
CA ASP A 118 14.08 -14.12 -7.50
C ASP A 118 13.02 -13.09 -7.96
N TRP A 119 12.94 -11.95 -7.28
CA TRP A 119 12.08 -10.84 -7.71
C TRP A 119 12.76 -9.94 -8.75
N ARG A 120 11.95 -9.26 -9.54
CA ARG A 120 12.40 -8.38 -10.62
C ARG A 120 11.88 -6.98 -10.43
N MET A 121 12.47 -6.04 -11.17
CA MET A 121 12.06 -4.65 -11.19
C MET A 121 11.86 -4.20 -12.64
N THR A 122 10.66 -3.72 -12.95
CA THR A 122 10.31 -3.17 -14.26
C THR A 122 10.07 -1.66 -14.12
N MET A 123 10.78 -0.88 -14.94
CA MET A 123 10.55 0.57 -15.03
C MET A 123 9.32 0.82 -15.89
N LEU A 124 8.35 1.54 -15.35
CA LEU A 124 7.14 1.90 -16.06
C LEU A 124 7.44 2.90 -17.18
N SER A 125 6.78 2.73 -18.34
CA SER A 125 6.88 3.74 -19.40
C SER A 125 6.29 5.09 -18.96
N PRO A 126 6.75 6.22 -19.53
CA PRO A 126 6.21 7.53 -19.20
C PRO A 126 4.68 7.62 -19.37
N GLU A 127 4.13 6.98 -20.39
CA GLU A 127 2.70 6.97 -20.68
C GLU A 127 1.93 6.19 -19.60
N TYR A 128 2.44 5.06 -19.14
CA TYR A 128 1.82 4.26 -18.10
C TYR A 128 1.90 4.96 -16.74
N GLN A 129 2.98 5.68 -16.46
CA GLN A 129 3.12 6.48 -15.23
C GLN A 129 2.08 7.60 -15.10
N LEU A 130 1.48 8.07 -16.20
CA LEU A 130 0.38 9.04 -16.16
C LEU A 130 -0.90 8.43 -15.56
N GLN A 131 -1.03 7.11 -15.61
CA GLN A 131 -2.17 6.36 -15.08
C GLN A 131 -1.85 5.73 -13.72
N ALA A 132 -0.64 5.20 -13.56
CA ALA A 132 -0.16 4.53 -12.35
C ALA A 132 1.18 5.13 -11.89
N PRO A 133 1.16 6.29 -11.22
CA PRO A 133 2.37 7.01 -10.84
C PRO A 133 3.10 6.43 -9.61
N PHE A 134 2.59 5.35 -9.04
CA PHE A 134 3.14 4.67 -7.87
C PHE A 134 3.68 3.30 -8.27
N PHE A 135 4.65 2.78 -7.50
CA PHE A 135 5.08 1.42 -7.74
C PHE A 135 4.08 0.40 -7.17
N LEU A 136 3.95 -0.68 -7.87
CA LEU A 136 3.12 -1.83 -7.58
C LEU A 136 4.02 -3.05 -7.52
N GLY A 137 3.61 -4.11 -6.85
CA GLY A 137 4.49 -5.22 -6.62
C GLY A 137 3.93 -6.61 -6.85
N GLY A 138 4.65 -7.56 -6.32
CA GLY A 138 4.54 -8.98 -6.53
C GLY A 138 5.91 -9.54 -6.88
N GLU A 139 5.97 -10.56 -7.71
CA GLU A 139 7.25 -11.09 -8.25
C GLU A 139 7.97 -10.07 -9.15
N ASP A 140 7.25 -9.16 -9.76
CA ASP A 140 7.76 -8.07 -10.58
C ASP A 140 7.30 -6.73 -9.98
N VAL A 141 8.24 -6.00 -9.40
CA VAL A 141 7.99 -4.67 -8.83
C VAL A 141 8.04 -3.63 -9.94
N TRP A 142 6.92 -2.99 -10.16
CA TRP A 142 6.81 -1.90 -11.13
C TRP A 142 7.13 -0.58 -10.48
N VAL A 143 8.19 0.07 -10.95
CA VAL A 143 8.67 1.33 -10.38
C VAL A 143 8.34 2.49 -11.30
N ALA A 144 7.54 3.42 -10.78
CA ALA A 144 7.34 4.72 -11.39
C ALA A 144 8.47 5.66 -10.98
N TYR A 145 9.12 6.27 -11.97
CA TYR A 145 10.13 7.31 -11.76
C TYR A 145 9.87 8.47 -12.72
N PRO A 146 10.11 9.72 -12.33
CA PRO A 146 9.82 10.85 -13.18
C PRO A 146 10.65 10.80 -14.46
N HIS A 147 9.99 11.07 -15.60
CA HIS A 147 10.65 11.16 -16.91
C HIS A 147 10.45 12.55 -17.50
N ASP A 148 11.44 13.05 -18.24
CA ASP A 148 11.43 14.42 -18.76
C ASP A 148 10.30 14.69 -19.77
N SER A 149 9.76 13.66 -20.43
CA SER A 149 8.59 13.78 -21.31
C SER A 149 7.26 13.95 -20.58
N MET A 150 7.23 13.74 -19.25
CA MET A 150 6.00 13.88 -18.46
C MET A 150 5.72 15.34 -18.14
N PRO A 151 4.42 15.76 -18.07
CA PRO A 151 4.07 17.06 -17.54
C PRO A 151 4.64 17.27 -16.11
N GLU A 152 5.15 18.47 -15.82
CA GLU A 152 5.82 18.76 -14.54
C GLU A 152 4.91 18.43 -13.33
N GLU A 153 3.62 18.74 -13.40
CA GLU A 153 2.67 18.41 -12.35
C GLU A 153 2.66 16.90 -12.04
N LYS A 154 2.68 16.06 -13.08
CA LYS A 154 2.69 14.60 -12.95
C LYS A 154 4.02 14.08 -12.41
N ARG A 155 5.12 14.70 -12.82
CA ARG A 155 6.45 14.40 -12.27
C ARG A 155 6.50 14.69 -10.78
N GLN A 156 6.03 15.85 -10.36
CA GLN A 156 5.97 16.23 -8.94
C GLN A 156 5.03 15.33 -8.15
N MET A 157 3.89 14.96 -8.71
CA MET A 157 2.98 14.00 -8.08
C MET A 157 3.65 12.64 -7.86
N ALA A 158 4.35 12.11 -8.86
CA ALA A 158 5.08 10.85 -8.74
C ALA A 158 6.18 10.92 -7.68
N LEU A 159 6.99 11.99 -7.65
CA LEU A 159 8.03 12.20 -6.64
C LEU A 159 7.45 12.26 -5.22
N ARG A 160 6.36 12.98 -5.03
CA ARG A 160 5.69 13.12 -3.74
C ARG A 160 5.04 11.81 -3.28
N GLY A 161 4.46 11.05 -4.20
CA GLY A 161 3.85 9.75 -3.92
C GLY A 161 4.88 8.65 -3.64
N ASN A 162 6.04 8.71 -4.28
CA ASN A 162 7.14 7.77 -4.10
C ASN A 162 8.29 8.37 -3.24
N ASN A 163 7.93 9.19 -2.25
CA ASN A 163 8.90 9.73 -1.30
C ASN A 163 9.52 8.63 -0.43
N LYS A 164 10.61 8.95 0.26
CA LYS A 164 11.36 8.00 1.08
C LYS A 164 10.50 7.21 2.07
N TYR A 165 9.59 7.87 2.72
CA TYR A 165 8.84 7.33 3.84
C TYR A 165 7.63 6.51 3.39
N PHE A 166 6.99 6.91 2.29
CA PHE A 166 5.94 6.12 1.65
C PHE A 166 6.52 4.86 1.03
N SER A 167 7.64 4.98 0.33
CA SER A 167 8.33 3.84 -0.27
C SER A 167 8.72 2.79 0.77
N ARG A 168 9.14 3.21 1.97
CA ARG A 168 9.47 2.28 3.06
C ARG A 168 8.27 1.42 3.50
N ALA A 169 7.08 1.99 3.50
CA ALA A 169 5.87 1.23 3.83
C ALA A 169 5.46 0.29 2.69
N VAL A 170 5.61 0.73 1.44
CA VAL A 170 5.14 -0.01 0.27
C VAL A 170 6.10 -1.14 -0.12
N VAL A 171 7.43 -0.93 -0.08
CA VAL A 171 8.41 -1.94 -0.50
C VAL A 171 8.25 -3.26 0.29
N GLN A 172 8.08 -3.19 1.60
CA GLN A 172 7.89 -4.38 2.42
C GLN A 172 6.52 -5.05 2.22
N HIS A 173 5.50 -4.28 1.81
CA HIS A 173 4.19 -4.79 1.42
C HIS A 173 4.26 -5.56 0.10
N GLU A 174 4.94 -5.00 -0.89
CA GLU A 174 5.04 -5.57 -2.24
C GLU A 174 6.03 -6.73 -2.32
N LEU A 175 7.14 -6.65 -1.60
CA LEU A 175 8.21 -7.64 -1.66
C LEU A 175 8.20 -8.59 -0.45
N ILE A 176 9.21 -8.49 0.41
CA ILE A 176 9.42 -9.34 1.57
C ILE A 176 9.27 -8.49 2.83
N PRO A 177 8.40 -8.88 3.75
CA PRO A 177 7.66 -10.15 3.86
C PRO A 177 6.27 -10.20 3.19
N GLY A 178 5.92 -9.22 2.35
CA GLY A 178 4.61 -9.08 1.74
C GLY A 178 4.30 -10.03 0.59
N HIS A 179 3.77 -9.48 -0.51
CA HIS A 179 3.24 -10.26 -1.63
C HIS A 179 4.25 -11.23 -2.25
N HIS A 180 5.49 -10.77 -2.50
CA HIS A 180 6.49 -11.65 -3.12
C HIS A 180 6.76 -12.88 -2.26
N LEU A 181 6.98 -12.73 -0.97
CA LEU A 181 7.24 -13.87 -0.09
C LEU A 181 6.04 -14.83 -0.04
N GLN A 182 4.81 -14.28 0.01
CA GLN A 182 3.59 -15.09 -0.01
C GLN A 182 3.49 -15.92 -1.29
N TYR A 183 3.65 -15.29 -2.46
CA TYR A 183 3.60 -15.98 -3.75
C TYR A 183 4.73 -16.98 -3.92
N PHE A 184 5.92 -16.66 -3.45
CA PHE A 184 7.05 -17.58 -3.43
C PHE A 184 6.70 -18.88 -2.71
N TYR A 185 6.10 -18.79 -1.52
CA TYR A 185 5.68 -19.96 -0.75
C TYR A 185 4.51 -20.69 -1.41
N ASN A 186 3.53 -19.97 -1.93
CA ASN A 186 2.38 -20.58 -2.60
C ASN A 186 2.78 -21.34 -3.85
N THR A 187 3.67 -20.79 -4.66
CA THR A 187 4.12 -21.42 -5.91
C THR A 187 4.94 -22.67 -5.66
N ARG A 188 5.83 -22.66 -4.67
CA ARG A 188 6.82 -23.72 -4.45
C ARG A 188 6.42 -24.77 -3.44
N TYR A 189 5.70 -24.38 -2.41
CA TYR A 189 5.43 -25.27 -1.27
C TYR A 189 3.93 -25.56 -1.07
N ASN A 190 3.06 -24.69 -1.55
CA ASN A 190 1.62 -24.81 -1.39
C ASN A 190 0.86 -24.49 -2.69
N PRO A 191 1.13 -25.17 -3.82
CA PRO A 191 0.60 -24.79 -5.14
C PRO A 191 -0.94 -24.83 -5.20
N GLN A 192 -1.59 -25.63 -4.34
CA GLN A 192 -3.04 -25.65 -4.22
C GLN A 192 -3.63 -24.29 -3.78
N ARG A 193 -2.86 -23.46 -3.09
CA ARG A 193 -3.29 -22.13 -2.67
C ARG A 193 -3.47 -21.15 -3.83
N GLN A 194 -2.82 -21.39 -4.95
CA GLN A 194 -3.02 -20.58 -6.17
C GLN A 194 -4.44 -20.72 -6.73
N LEU A 195 -5.12 -21.85 -6.47
CA LEU A 195 -6.51 -22.06 -6.86
C LEU A 195 -7.51 -21.35 -5.95
N TYR A 196 -7.10 -21.01 -4.76
CA TYR A 196 -7.94 -20.42 -3.72
C TYR A 196 -7.42 -19.04 -3.29
N ASP A 197 -6.75 -18.35 -4.22
CA ASP A 197 -6.31 -16.98 -3.96
C ASP A 197 -7.51 -16.05 -3.90
N THR A 198 -7.63 -15.34 -2.79
CA THR A 198 -8.68 -14.34 -2.58
C THR A 198 -8.03 -13.01 -2.23
N PRO A 199 -8.67 -11.87 -2.56
CA PRO A 199 -8.17 -10.55 -2.17
C PRO A 199 -7.94 -10.43 -0.66
N PHE A 200 -8.77 -11.07 0.15
CA PHE A 200 -8.59 -11.10 1.60
C PHE A 200 -7.31 -11.83 2.01
N TRP A 201 -6.98 -12.93 1.35
CA TRP A 201 -5.77 -13.68 1.64
C TRP A 201 -4.51 -12.92 1.16
N SER A 202 -4.50 -12.45 -0.08
CA SER A 202 -3.31 -11.81 -0.65
C SER A 202 -3.04 -10.44 -0.01
N GLU A 203 -4.05 -9.56 0.03
CA GLU A 203 -3.91 -8.23 0.62
C GLU A 203 -3.83 -8.27 2.15
N GLY A 204 -4.59 -9.16 2.76
CA GLY A 204 -4.60 -9.34 4.22
C GLY A 204 -3.25 -9.79 4.77
N TRP A 205 -2.53 -10.67 4.06
CA TRP A 205 -1.16 -11.05 4.40
C TRP A 205 -0.21 -9.85 4.41
N ALA A 206 -0.18 -9.08 3.32
CA ALA A 206 0.70 -7.93 3.20
C ALA A 206 0.36 -6.83 4.22
N LEU A 207 -0.93 -6.59 4.46
CA LEU A 207 -1.40 -5.65 5.48
C LEU A 207 -1.06 -6.09 6.90
N TYR A 208 -1.18 -7.37 7.22
CA TYR A 208 -0.75 -7.92 8.50
C TYR A 208 0.72 -7.62 8.78
N TRP A 209 1.58 -7.75 7.76
CA TRP A 209 2.99 -7.41 7.88
C TRP A 209 3.25 -5.92 8.08
N GLU A 210 2.48 -5.05 7.43
CA GLU A 210 2.58 -3.61 7.72
C GLU A 210 2.31 -3.32 9.21
N PHE A 211 1.29 -3.96 9.79
CA PHE A 211 0.93 -3.77 11.19
C PHE A 211 1.98 -4.34 12.13
N LEU A 212 2.41 -5.56 11.86
CA LEU A 212 3.41 -6.23 12.69
C LEU A 212 4.74 -5.47 12.67
N LEU A 213 5.22 -5.05 11.50
CA LEU A 213 6.47 -4.31 11.38
C LEU A 213 6.40 -2.94 12.05
N TYR A 214 5.27 -2.24 11.96
CA TYR A 214 5.05 -1.01 12.71
C TYR A 214 5.17 -1.26 14.22
N GLN A 215 4.48 -2.27 14.75
CA GLN A 215 4.52 -2.64 16.16
C GLN A 215 5.91 -3.08 16.64
N LYS A 216 6.69 -3.71 15.78
CA LYS A 216 8.08 -4.16 16.08
C LYS A 216 9.12 -3.05 15.94
N GLY A 217 8.73 -1.83 15.55
CA GLY A 217 9.65 -0.69 15.46
C GLY A 217 10.46 -0.64 14.16
N PHE A 218 9.93 -1.17 13.07
CA PHE A 218 10.55 -1.03 11.75
C PHE A 218 10.63 0.44 11.30
N ALA A 219 9.68 1.28 11.72
CA ALA A 219 9.76 2.72 11.61
C ALA A 219 10.67 3.29 12.72
N ARG A 220 11.85 3.77 12.35
CA ARG A 220 12.94 4.18 13.27
C ARG A 220 12.81 5.63 13.79
N ASN A 221 12.02 6.44 13.10
CA ASN A 221 11.87 7.86 13.38
C ASN A 221 10.42 8.34 13.09
N PRO A 222 10.04 9.54 13.53
CA PRO A 222 8.68 10.02 13.34
C PRO A 222 8.27 10.16 11.86
N GLN A 223 9.19 10.48 10.97
CA GLN A 223 8.92 10.59 9.53
C GLN A 223 8.53 9.23 8.93
N GLU A 224 9.27 8.18 9.26
CA GLU A 224 8.97 6.80 8.85
C GLU A 224 7.64 6.31 9.44
N ARG A 225 7.34 6.67 10.70
CA ARG A 225 6.03 6.38 11.30
C ARG A 225 4.89 7.06 10.54
N ILE A 226 5.03 8.34 10.21
CA ILE A 226 4.02 9.05 9.40
C ILE A 226 3.81 8.37 8.05
N GLY A 227 4.87 7.92 7.38
CA GLY A 227 4.77 7.21 6.10
C GLY A 227 3.96 5.91 6.21
N MET A 228 4.24 5.07 7.22
CA MET A 228 3.49 3.83 7.46
C MET A 228 2.04 4.11 7.89
N LEU A 229 1.83 5.08 8.77
CA LEU A 229 0.49 5.45 9.25
C LEU A 229 -0.38 6.07 8.16
N PHE A 230 0.21 6.79 7.21
CA PHE A 230 -0.53 7.31 6.05
C PHE A 230 -1.20 6.18 5.26
N TRP A 231 -0.45 5.14 4.89
CA TRP A 231 -1.00 4.01 4.15
C TRP A 231 -2.03 3.23 4.97
N ARG A 232 -1.77 3.02 6.26
CA ARG A 232 -2.72 2.38 7.17
C ARG A 232 -4.03 3.17 7.29
N SER A 233 -3.95 4.50 7.44
CA SER A 233 -5.12 5.40 7.43
C SER A 233 -5.88 5.35 6.12
N HIS A 234 -5.17 5.32 4.99
CA HIS A 234 -5.77 5.23 3.67
C HIS A 234 -6.60 3.95 3.49
N ARG A 235 -6.11 2.82 3.99
CA ARG A 235 -6.84 1.55 3.94
C ARG A 235 -8.10 1.58 4.80
N ALA A 236 -8.03 2.10 6.01
CA ALA A 236 -9.19 2.26 6.88
C ALA A 236 -10.23 3.23 6.28
N ALA A 237 -9.79 4.36 5.73
CA ALA A 237 -10.67 5.34 5.10
C ALA A 237 -11.39 4.81 3.84
N ARG A 238 -10.84 3.80 3.15
CA ARG A 238 -11.50 3.19 1.98
C ARG A 238 -12.68 2.31 2.35
N ILE A 239 -12.81 1.91 3.61
CA ILE A 239 -13.94 1.12 4.12
C ILE A 239 -15.10 2.04 4.47
N LEU A 240 -14.82 3.29 4.89
CA LEU A 240 -15.81 4.30 5.29
C LEU A 240 -16.41 5.01 4.09
#